data_ef332ce74a6bfa001d01a789cdb1426e
#
_entry.id   ef332ce74a6bfa001d01a789cdb1426e
#
_cell.length_a   1.000
_cell.length_b   1.000
_cell.length_c   1.000
_cell.angle_alpha   90.00
_cell.angle_beta   90.00
_cell.angle_gamma   90.00
#
_symmetry.space_group_name_H-M   'P 1'
#
loop_
_entity.id
_entity.type
_entity.pdbx_description
1 polymer ?
#
loop_
_entity_poly.entity_id
_entity_poly.type
_entity_poly.pdbx_seq_one_letter_code
_entity_poly.pdbx_strand_id
1 'polypeptide(L)'
;VPQEFIDERKEQLKNNLLAQLRNAGNTFEQYLQYNGLTEELFEEYAAKDALSMLKGQAVLQEIAKAEGFSYTDEDVDQTIAAMAMSYQMPAEQLREMMGERGVAMVAEDILSKQALEFIVKEAVEA
;
A
#
# COMPACT_ATOMS: atom_id res chain seq x y z
N VAL A 1 6.24 -15.59 3.29
CA VAL A 1 6.30 -14.43 2.37
C VAL A 1 7.69 -14.39 1.74
N PRO A 2 7.78 -14.32 0.39
CA PRO A 2 9.08 -14.24 -0.29
C PRO A 2 9.88 -13.00 0.13
N GLN A 3 11.20 -13.18 0.29
CA GLN A 3 12.08 -12.10 0.71
C GLN A 3 12.07 -10.91 -0.26
N GLU A 4 11.91 -11.18 -1.56
CA GLU A 4 11.83 -10.12 -2.58
C GLU A 4 10.70 -9.13 -2.31
N PHE A 5 9.55 -9.61 -1.89
CA PHE A 5 8.39 -8.76 -1.58
C PHE A 5 8.63 -7.94 -0.32
N ILE A 6 9.29 -8.53 0.67
CA ILE A 6 9.66 -7.82 1.90
C ILE A 6 10.64 -6.69 1.57
N ASP A 7 11.66 -6.97 0.76
CA ASP A 7 12.67 -5.99 0.38
C ASP A 7 12.06 -4.84 -0.43
N GLU A 8 11.19 -5.16 -1.37
CA GLU A 8 10.48 -4.15 -2.18
C GLU A 8 9.61 -3.25 -1.30
N ARG A 9 8.90 -3.84 -0.35
CA ARG A 9 8.04 -3.07 0.56
C ARG A 9 8.85 -2.20 1.52
N LYS A 10 9.96 -2.71 2.02
CA LYS A 10 10.91 -1.94 2.85
C LYS A 10 11.38 -0.70 2.10
N GLU A 11 11.77 -0.88 0.84
CA GLU A 11 12.24 0.22 0.02
C GLU A 11 11.16 1.26 -0.22
N GLN A 12 9.92 0.83 -0.47
CA GLN A 12 8.79 1.74 -0.59
C GLN A 12 8.55 2.54 0.69
N LEU A 13 8.60 1.87 1.85
CA LEU A 13 8.42 2.53 3.14
C LEU A 13 9.52 3.56 3.38
N LYS A 14 10.76 3.21 3.08
CA LYS A 14 11.91 4.11 3.23
C LYS A 14 11.77 5.32 2.31
N ASN A 15 11.43 5.10 1.03
CA ASN A 15 11.28 6.17 0.06
C ASN A 15 10.15 7.13 0.44
N ASN A 16 9.03 6.61 0.94
CA ASN A 16 7.92 7.43 1.42
C ASN A 16 8.35 8.29 2.62
N LEU A 17 9.09 7.70 3.55
CA LEU A 17 9.62 8.42 4.69
C LEU A 17 10.59 9.52 4.27
N LEU A 18 11.51 9.21 3.35
CA LEU A 18 12.47 10.19 2.83
C LEU A 18 11.76 11.36 2.16
N ALA A 19 10.69 11.10 1.40
CA ALA A 19 9.90 12.14 0.77
C ALA A 19 9.22 13.04 1.81
N GLN A 20 8.64 12.46 2.86
CA GLN A 20 8.02 13.21 3.94
C GLN A 20 9.05 14.09 4.68
N LEU A 21 10.22 13.54 4.98
CA LEU A 21 11.29 14.27 5.64
C LEU A 21 11.78 15.44 4.79
N ARG A 22 11.95 15.21 3.49
CA ARG A 22 12.37 16.25 2.55
C ARG A 22 11.37 17.40 2.52
N ASN A 23 10.07 17.09 2.49
CA ASN A 23 9.01 18.09 2.50
C ASN A 23 9.01 18.90 3.80
N ALA A 24 9.40 18.27 4.91
CA ALA A 24 9.49 18.94 6.22
C ALA A 24 10.85 19.64 6.44
N GLY A 25 11.79 19.53 5.49
CA GLY A 25 13.11 20.13 5.61
C GLY A 25 14.08 19.37 6.51
N ASN A 26 13.81 18.10 6.74
CA ASN A 26 14.64 17.23 7.60
C ASN A 26 15.41 16.21 6.79
N THR A 27 16.56 15.76 7.35
CA THR A 27 17.34 14.68 6.76
C THR A 27 17.05 13.35 7.44
N PHE A 28 17.41 12.26 6.78
CA PHE A 28 17.28 10.92 7.35
C PHE A 28 18.13 10.75 8.62
N GLU A 29 19.34 11.32 8.62
CA GLU A 29 20.22 11.28 9.79
C GLU A 29 19.60 11.98 11.00
N GLN A 30 18.98 13.14 10.79
CA GLN A 30 18.27 13.87 11.84
C GLN A 30 17.11 13.04 12.39
N TYR A 31 16.36 12.36 11.51
CA TYR A 31 15.26 11.48 11.90
C TYR A 31 15.75 10.35 12.79
N LEU A 32 16.85 9.70 12.41
CA LEU A 32 17.44 8.61 13.19
C LEU A 32 17.88 9.09 14.56
N GLN A 33 18.58 10.22 14.62
CA GLN A 33 19.05 10.80 15.88
C GLN A 33 17.87 11.17 16.80
N TYR A 34 16.86 11.80 16.23
CA TYR A 34 15.69 12.25 17.00
C TYR A 34 14.95 11.05 17.62
N ASN A 35 14.88 9.94 16.92
CA ASN A 35 14.18 8.74 17.39
C ASN A 35 15.10 7.75 18.12
N GLY A 36 16.37 8.07 18.30
CA GLY A 36 17.31 7.18 18.96
C GLY A 36 17.57 5.89 18.21
N LEU A 37 17.51 5.93 16.87
CA LEU A 37 17.67 4.77 16.02
C LEU A 37 19.03 4.76 15.34
N THR A 38 19.57 3.56 15.12
CA THR A 38 20.65 3.34 14.17
C THR A 38 20.05 2.95 12.82
N GLU A 39 20.84 3.04 11.76
CA GLU A 39 20.40 2.60 10.44
C GLU A 39 20.02 1.12 10.43
N GLU A 40 20.80 0.30 11.17
CA GLU A 40 20.52 -1.13 11.31
C GLU A 40 19.17 -1.40 12.00
N LEU A 41 18.89 -0.70 13.08
CA LEU A 41 17.59 -0.82 13.78
C LEU A 41 16.45 -0.36 12.89
N PHE A 42 16.64 0.72 12.14
CA PHE A 42 15.62 1.18 11.19
C PHE A 42 15.31 0.10 10.17
N GLU A 43 16.34 -0.55 9.61
CA GLU A 43 16.13 -1.63 8.63
C GLU A 43 15.37 -2.82 9.25
N GLU A 44 15.66 -3.17 10.49
CA GLU A 44 14.94 -4.24 11.19
C GLU A 44 13.46 -3.90 11.40
N TYR A 45 13.16 -2.68 11.85
CA TYR A 45 11.78 -2.24 12.04
C TYR A 45 11.03 -2.15 10.71
N ALA A 46 11.68 -1.65 9.67
CA ALA A 46 11.08 -1.58 8.35
C ALA A 46 10.76 -2.98 7.81
N ALA A 47 11.63 -3.96 8.05
CA ALA A 47 11.39 -5.34 7.66
C ALA A 47 10.19 -5.95 8.39
N LYS A 48 10.07 -5.70 9.69
CA LYS A 48 8.92 -6.17 10.49
C LYS A 48 7.61 -5.54 10.01
N ASP A 49 7.62 -4.25 9.77
CA ASP A 49 6.44 -3.54 9.28
C ASP A 49 6.04 -4.03 7.89
N ALA A 50 7.01 -4.22 7.00
CA ALA A 50 6.75 -4.75 5.66
C ALA A 50 6.13 -6.15 5.73
N LEU A 51 6.66 -7.02 6.58
CA LEU A 51 6.14 -8.38 6.76
C LEU A 51 4.71 -8.36 7.30
N SER A 52 4.44 -7.52 8.31
CA SER A 52 3.09 -7.36 8.88
C SER A 52 2.09 -6.89 7.83
N MET A 53 2.46 -5.92 7.02
CA MET A 53 1.60 -5.40 5.96
C MET A 53 1.30 -6.46 4.91
N LEU A 54 2.32 -7.20 4.48
CA LEU A 54 2.15 -8.26 3.47
C LEU A 54 1.29 -9.41 4.00
N LYS A 55 1.46 -9.79 5.26
CA LYS A 55 0.61 -10.80 5.89
C LYS A 55 -0.85 -10.32 5.98
N GLY A 56 -1.06 -9.06 6.36
CA GLY A 56 -2.40 -8.48 6.41
C GLY A 56 -3.07 -8.48 5.05
N GLN A 57 -2.35 -8.10 3.99
CA GLN A 57 -2.86 -8.15 2.63
C GLN A 57 -3.22 -9.57 2.20
N ALA A 58 -2.39 -10.55 2.54
CA ALA A 58 -2.66 -11.94 2.21
C ALA A 58 -3.94 -12.44 2.89
N VAL A 59 -4.17 -12.07 4.14
CA VAL A 59 -5.41 -12.41 4.86
C VAL A 59 -6.63 -11.80 4.18
N LEU A 60 -6.55 -10.52 3.80
CA LEU A 60 -7.66 -9.85 3.10
C LEU A 60 -7.95 -10.48 1.75
N GLN A 61 -6.92 -10.89 1.02
CA GLN A 61 -7.09 -11.58 -0.27
C GLN A 61 -7.77 -12.94 -0.09
N GLU A 62 -7.41 -13.69 0.95
CA GLU A 62 -8.05 -14.97 1.27
C GLU A 62 -9.54 -14.78 1.62
N ILE A 63 -9.85 -13.76 2.40
CA ILE A 63 -11.24 -13.43 2.74
C ILE A 63 -12.03 -13.05 1.49
N ALA A 64 -11.46 -12.21 0.63
CA ALA A 64 -12.11 -11.80 -0.62
C ALA A 64 -12.41 -13.01 -1.49
N LYS A 65 -11.48 -13.95 -1.58
CA LYS A 65 -11.65 -15.18 -2.36
C LYS A 65 -12.72 -16.08 -1.75
N ALA A 66 -12.70 -16.27 -0.43
CA ALA A 66 -13.65 -17.13 0.27
C ALA A 66 -15.09 -16.59 0.17
N GLU A 67 -15.26 -15.27 0.22
CA GLU A 67 -16.57 -14.63 0.14
C GLU A 67 -17.02 -14.36 -1.31
N GLY A 68 -16.19 -14.69 -2.30
CA GLY A 68 -16.54 -14.52 -3.70
C GLY A 68 -16.58 -13.06 -4.15
N PHE A 69 -15.83 -12.17 -3.50
CA PHE A 69 -15.76 -10.78 -3.90
C PHE A 69 -15.05 -10.66 -5.24
N SER A 70 -15.50 -9.75 -6.07
CA SER A 70 -14.94 -9.52 -7.40
C SER A 70 -14.99 -8.04 -7.73
N TYR A 71 -14.28 -7.68 -8.79
CA TYR A 71 -14.28 -6.33 -9.33
C TYR A 71 -14.55 -6.38 -10.83
N THR A 72 -15.02 -5.27 -11.38
CA THR A 72 -15.23 -5.10 -12.82
C THR A 72 -14.17 -4.15 -13.37
N ASP A 73 -13.99 -4.12 -14.68
CA ASP A 73 -13.12 -3.15 -15.35
C ASP A 73 -13.60 -1.72 -15.05
N GLU A 74 -14.90 -1.52 -14.95
CA GLU A 74 -15.48 -0.23 -14.57
C GLU A 74 -15.06 0.20 -13.18
N ASP A 75 -15.03 -0.71 -12.21
CA ASP A 75 -14.55 -0.43 -10.85
C ASP A 75 -13.10 0.07 -10.86
N VAL A 76 -12.24 -0.58 -11.65
CA VAL A 76 -10.85 -0.18 -11.81
C VAL A 76 -10.76 1.20 -12.45
N ASP A 77 -11.51 1.43 -13.52
CA ASP A 77 -11.53 2.72 -14.24
C ASP A 77 -11.98 3.87 -13.33
N GLN A 78 -13.01 3.65 -12.53
CA GLN A 78 -13.50 4.66 -11.58
C GLN A 78 -12.47 4.97 -10.51
N THR A 79 -11.79 3.95 -10.01
CA THR A 79 -10.74 4.13 -8.99
C THR A 79 -9.57 4.92 -9.55
N ILE A 80 -9.12 4.59 -10.76
CA ILE A 80 -8.03 5.31 -11.42
C ILE A 80 -8.45 6.75 -11.72
N ALA A 81 -9.70 6.97 -12.14
CA ALA A 81 -10.22 8.31 -12.39
C ALA A 81 -10.20 9.18 -11.13
N ALA A 82 -10.61 8.60 -9.99
CA ALA A 82 -10.58 9.30 -8.70
C ALA A 82 -9.15 9.64 -8.28
N MET A 83 -8.21 8.71 -8.46
CA MET A 83 -6.79 8.96 -8.19
C MET A 83 -6.24 10.06 -9.09
N ALA A 84 -6.59 10.04 -10.37
CA ALA A 84 -6.15 11.05 -11.34
C ALA A 84 -6.65 12.44 -10.97
N MET A 85 -7.87 12.56 -10.47
CA MET A 85 -8.40 13.82 -9.97
C MET A 85 -7.56 14.37 -8.81
N SER A 86 -7.16 13.50 -7.88
CA SER A 86 -6.29 13.88 -6.76
C SER A 86 -4.93 14.39 -7.22
N TYR A 87 -4.39 13.82 -8.30
CA TYR A 87 -3.11 14.22 -8.86
C TYR A 87 -3.23 15.32 -9.92
N GLN A 88 -4.44 15.78 -10.21
CA GLN A 88 -4.72 16.82 -11.21
C GLN A 88 -4.17 16.47 -12.60
N MET A 89 -4.40 15.22 -13.03
CA MET A 89 -3.96 14.74 -14.34
C MET A 89 -5.05 13.91 -15.01
N PRO A 90 -4.99 13.72 -16.34
CA PRO A 90 -5.93 12.84 -17.04
C PRO A 90 -5.78 11.39 -16.60
N ALA A 91 -6.90 10.67 -16.51
CA ALA A 91 -6.92 9.27 -16.09
C ALA A 91 -6.07 8.37 -17.00
N GLU A 92 -6.12 8.63 -18.32
CA GLU A 92 -5.32 7.87 -19.28
C GLU A 92 -3.83 8.03 -19.04
N GLN A 93 -3.39 9.23 -18.71
CA GLN A 93 -1.98 9.51 -18.42
C GLN A 93 -1.54 8.77 -17.15
N LEU A 94 -2.36 8.81 -16.11
CA LEU A 94 -2.07 8.07 -14.87
C LEU A 94 -1.98 6.58 -15.14
N ARG A 95 -2.92 6.04 -15.91
CA ARG A 95 -2.94 4.62 -16.25
C ARG A 95 -1.68 4.17 -16.99
N GLU A 96 -1.21 4.99 -17.93
CA GLU A 96 0.04 4.71 -18.64
C GLU A 96 1.24 4.73 -17.71
N MET A 97 1.30 5.69 -16.79
CA MET A 97 2.37 5.79 -15.81
C MET A 97 2.40 4.59 -14.86
N MET A 98 1.23 4.08 -14.48
CA MET A 98 1.10 2.94 -13.58
C MET A 98 1.52 1.63 -14.25
N GLY A 99 1.23 1.48 -15.53
CA GLY A 99 1.47 0.24 -16.27
C GLY A 99 0.55 -0.90 -15.83
N GLU A 100 0.73 -2.08 -16.40
CA GLU A 100 -0.10 -3.24 -16.10
C GLU A 100 0.00 -3.66 -14.62
N ARG A 101 1.19 -3.59 -14.05
CA ARG A 101 1.42 -3.96 -12.65
C ARG A 101 0.71 -2.99 -11.70
N GLY A 102 0.75 -1.71 -11.98
CA GLY A 102 0.05 -0.71 -11.18
C GLY A 102 -1.46 -0.88 -11.25
N VAL A 103 -2.00 -1.16 -12.43
CA VAL A 103 -3.43 -1.43 -12.63
C VAL A 103 -3.84 -2.70 -11.87
N ALA A 104 -3.03 -3.75 -11.91
CA ALA A 104 -3.28 -4.97 -11.15
C ALA A 104 -3.32 -4.70 -9.64
N MET A 105 -2.43 -3.83 -9.14
CA MET A 105 -2.44 -3.43 -7.73
C MET A 105 -3.73 -2.70 -7.35
N VAL A 106 -4.25 -1.85 -8.22
CA VAL A 106 -5.53 -1.19 -7.99
C VAL A 106 -6.66 -2.21 -7.87
N ALA A 107 -6.69 -3.22 -8.74
CA ALA A 107 -7.68 -4.28 -8.68
C ALA A 107 -7.60 -5.06 -7.37
N GLU A 108 -6.41 -5.40 -6.93
CA GLU A 108 -6.19 -6.07 -5.64
C GLU A 108 -6.64 -5.21 -4.46
N ASP A 109 -6.37 -3.91 -4.51
CA ASP A 109 -6.80 -2.98 -3.48
C ASP A 109 -8.32 -2.88 -3.37
N ILE A 110 -9.03 -2.94 -4.50
CA ILE A 110 -10.50 -2.97 -4.50
C ILE A 110 -11.00 -4.19 -3.74
N LEU A 111 -10.44 -5.37 -3.99
CA LEU A 111 -10.81 -6.60 -3.30
C LEU A 111 -10.47 -6.54 -1.81
N SER A 112 -9.28 -6.03 -1.47
CA SER A 112 -8.85 -5.86 -0.08
C SER A 112 -9.77 -4.92 0.68
N LYS A 113 -10.21 -3.85 0.06
CA LYS A 113 -11.13 -2.89 0.64
C LYS A 113 -12.49 -3.53 0.91
N GLN A 114 -13.02 -4.32 -0.03
CA GLN A 114 -14.27 -5.05 0.16
C GLN A 114 -14.16 -6.03 1.32
N ALA A 115 -13.03 -6.75 1.42
CA ALA A 115 -12.78 -7.68 2.51
C ALA A 115 -12.72 -6.97 3.86
N LEU A 116 -12.05 -5.81 3.92
CA LEU A 116 -11.96 -5.02 5.14
C LEU A 116 -13.33 -4.50 5.57
N GLU A 117 -14.14 -4.00 4.64
CA GLU A 117 -15.50 -3.56 4.91
C GLU A 117 -16.36 -4.71 5.45
N PHE A 118 -16.19 -5.91 4.89
CA PHE A 118 -16.87 -7.12 5.36
C PHE A 118 -16.50 -7.45 6.81
N ILE A 119 -15.21 -7.40 7.15
CA ILE A 119 -14.75 -7.66 8.53
C ILE A 119 -15.35 -6.64 9.50
N VAL A 120 -15.34 -5.37 9.15
CA VAL A 120 -15.88 -4.31 9.99
C VAL A 120 -17.38 -4.49 10.20
N LYS A 121 -18.10 -4.81 9.13
CA LYS A 121 -19.55 -5.06 9.21
C LYS A 121 -19.89 -6.24 10.12
N GLU A 122 -19.17 -7.35 9.98
CA GLU A 122 -19.37 -8.54 10.83
C GLU A 122 -19.06 -8.24 12.29
N ALA A 123 -18.02 -7.44 12.56
CA ALA A 123 -17.67 -7.06 13.92
C ALA A 123 -18.73 -6.19 14.57
N VAL A 124 -19.36 -5.30 13.80
CA VAL A 124 -20.43 -4.41 14.31
C VAL A 124 -21.73 -5.19 14.55
N GLU A 125 -22.04 -6.18 13.70
CA GLU A 125 -23.25 -6.99 13.82
C GLU A 125 -23.13 -8.12 14.88
N ALA A 126 -21.90 -8.44 15.28
CA ALA A 126 -21.65 -9.45 16.32
C ALA A 126 -21.93 -8.89 17.78
#